data_6ed785a7993f7508d9deeef82186a80d
#
_entry.id   6ed785a7993f7508d9deeef82186a80d
#
_cell.length_a   1.000
_cell.length_b   1.000
_cell.length_c   1.000
_cell.angle_alpha   90.00
_cell.angle_beta   90.00
_cell.angle_gamma   90.00
#
_symmetry.space_group_name_H-M   'P 1'
#
loop_
_entity.id
_entity.type
_entity.pdbx_description
1 polymer ?
#
loop_
_entity_poly.entity_id
_entity_poly.type
_entity_poly.pdbx_seq_one_letter_code
_entity_poly.pdbx_strand_id
1 'polypeptide(L)'
;SSAASDVYKRQKGMGTTVVAATISNQMMYFANVGDSRLYLINQGIQQLTKDHSLVEEMVRLGGIKPEEAKHHPDKNIITRAIGAKADVEVDFYEHRLKRGDIILMCTDGLSNMVEDEELFHIVQGGRDIVESGQALIEAAKENGGTDNIGVVLIEPFADEVSVL
;
A
#
# COMPACT_ATOMS: atom_id res chain seq x y z
N SER A 1 -22.36 -2.86 -29.86
CA SER A 1 -21.73 -1.54 -29.73
C SER A 1 -22.40 -0.62 -28.69
N SER A 2 -23.70 -0.77 -28.43
CA SER A 2 -24.41 0.05 -27.41
C SER A 2 -23.97 -0.31 -25.96
N ALA A 3 -23.76 -1.58 -25.66
CA ALA A 3 -23.31 -2.01 -24.34
C ALA A 3 -21.91 -1.45 -23.96
N ALA A 4 -20.99 -1.38 -24.92
CA ALA A 4 -19.66 -0.80 -24.70
C ALA A 4 -19.74 0.72 -24.43
N SER A 5 -20.64 1.44 -25.11
CA SER A 5 -20.84 2.87 -24.90
C SER A 5 -21.50 3.18 -23.55
N ASP A 6 -22.39 2.30 -23.06
CA ASP A 6 -23.05 2.46 -21.77
C ASP A 6 -22.11 2.12 -20.60
N VAL A 7 -21.21 1.13 -20.75
CA VAL A 7 -20.13 0.86 -19.81
C VAL A 7 -19.19 2.06 -19.75
N TYR A 8 -18.77 2.61 -20.88
CA TYR A 8 -17.90 3.80 -20.94
C TYR A 8 -18.52 5.05 -20.31
N LYS A 9 -19.84 5.27 -20.50
CA LYS A 9 -20.56 6.38 -19.86
C LYS A 9 -20.72 6.23 -18.35
N ARG A 10 -20.85 4.99 -17.85
CA ARG A 10 -20.91 4.71 -16.41
C ARG A 10 -19.57 4.87 -15.71
N GLN A 11 -18.45 4.78 -16.45
CA GLN A 11 -17.08 4.91 -15.91
C GLN A 11 -16.56 6.35 -15.88
N LYS A 12 -17.32 7.35 -16.32
CA LYS A 12 -16.94 8.75 -16.18
C LYS A 12 -16.85 9.12 -14.70
N GLY A 13 -15.67 9.53 -14.26
CA GLY A 13 -15.40 9.91 -12.87
C GLY A 13 -14.97 8.76 -11.97
N MET A 14 -14.75 7.56 -12.51
CA MET A 14 -14.11 6.46 -11.77
C MET A 14 -12.59 6.64 -11.77
N GLY A 15 -12.00 6.44 -10.62
CA GLY A 15 -10.55 6.41 -10.44
C GLY A 15 -10.14 5.25 -9.56
N THR A 16 -8.90 4.82 -9.70
CA THR A 16 -8.30 3.80 -8.83
C THR A 16 -6.86 4.13 -8.51
N THR A 17 -6.41 3.68 -7.35
CA THR A 17 -4.99 3.65 -6.99
C THR A 17 -4.33 2.39 -7.56
N VAL A 18 -3.02 2.42 -7.74
CA VAL A 18 -2.22 1.24 -8.12
C VAL A 18 -0.90 1.29 -7.38
N VAL A 19 -0.56 0.18 -6.73
CA VAL A 19 0.80 -0.14 -6.35
C VAL A 19 1.17 -1.46 -6.99
N ALA A 20 2.30 -1.50 -7.70
CA ALA A 20 2.77 -2.66 -8.42
C ALA A 20 4.26 -2.87 -8.18
N ALA A 21 4.69 -4.11 -8.05
CA ALA A 21 6.09 -4.45 -7.86
C ALA A 21 6.51 -5.66 -8.71
N THR A 22 7.77 -5.66 -9.13
CA THR A 22 8.44 -6.81 -9.73
C THR A 22 9.79 -7.03 -9.06
N ILE A 23 10.18 -8.29 -8.90
CA ILE A 23 11.44 -8.67 -8.26
C ILE A 23 12.28 -9.44 -9.27
N SER A 24 13.52 -9.01 -9.47
CA SER A 24 14.50 -9.67 -10.31
C SER A 24 15.90 -9.53 -9.72
N ASN A 25 16.62 -10.63 -9.57
CA ASN A 25 18.01 -10.63 -9.10
C ASN A 25 18.24 -9.80 -7.79
N GLN A 26 17.40 -9.99 -6.81
CA GLN A 26 17.41 -9.26 -5.53
C GLN A 26 17.10 -7.75 -5.65
N MET A 27 16.71 -7.27 -6.80
CA MET A 27 16.21 -5.92 -6.98
C MET A 27 14.69 -5.95 -7.10
N MET A 28 14.03 -5.12 -6.33
CA MET A 28 12.62 -4.82 -6.46
C MET A 28 12.46 -3.50 -7.17
N TYR A 29 11.70 -3.50 -8.27
CA TYR A 29 11.24 -2.30 -8.96
C TYR A 29 9.75 -2.15 -8.69
N PHE A 30 9.32 -0.97 -8.30
CA PHE A 30 7.91 -0.76 -7.98
C PHE A 30 7.44 0.60 -8.40
N ALA A 31 6.12 0.71 -8.59
CA ALA A 31 5.45 1.91 -9.05
C ALA A 31 4.23 2.19 -8.19
N ASN A 32 3.92 3.48 -8.02
CA ASN A 32 2.78 3.93 -7.23
C ASN A 32 2.00 5.05 -7.93
N VAL A 33 0.67 4.93 -7.87
CA VAL A 33 -0.30 6.01 -8.15
C VAL A 33 -1.38 5.95 -7.09
N GLY A 34 -1.47 6.96 -6.23
CA GLY A 34 -2.45 7.04 -5.15
C GLY A 34 -1.84 6.91 -3.76
N ASP A 35 -2.64 6.46 -2.82
CA ASP A 35 -2.34 6.32 -1.38
C ASP A 35 -2.30 4.87 -0.88
N SER A 36 -2.40 3.91 -1.78
CA SER A 36 -2.01 2.53 -1.47
C SER A 36 -0.51 2.46 -1.27
N ARG A 37 -0.06 1.67 -0.29
CA ARG A 37 1.31 1.71 0.20
C ARG A 37 2.07 0.42 -0.05
N LEU A 38 3.39 0.56 -0.17
CA LEU A 38 4.35 -0.53 -0.12
C LEU A 38 5.32 -0.28 1.04
N TYR A 39 5.38 -1.26 1.94
CA TYR A 39 6.29 -1.28 3.08
C TYR A 39 7.34 -2.36 2.91
N LEU A 40 8.53 -2.07 3.42
CA LEU A 40 9.58 -3.05 3.67
C LEU A 40 9.64 -3.34 5.18
N ILE A 41 9.59 -4.61 5.54
CA ILE A 41 9.60 -5.08 6.92
C ILE A 41 10.76 -6.05 7.09
N ASN A 42 11.65 -5.77 8.06
CA ASN A 42 12.76 -6.64 8.45
C ASN A 42 13.08 -6.42 9.93
N GLN A 43 14.12 -5.66 10.26
CA GLN A 43 14.46 -5.23 11.64
C GLN A 43 13.60 -4.05 12.12
N GLY A 44 12.75 -3.53 11.26
CA GLY A 44 11.80 -2.46 11.46
C GLY A 44 10.85 -2.42 10.29
N ILE A 45 9.97 -1.43 10.26
CA ILE A 45 9.06 -1.14 9.16
C ILE A 45 9.42 0.17 8.50
N GLN A 46 9.39 0.20 7.17
CA GLN A 46 9.65 1.40 6.38
C GLN A 46 8.64 1.48 5.24
N GLN A 47 7.87 2.54 5.16
CA GLN A 47 7.08 2.85 3.97
C GLN A 47 8.03 3.28 2.84
N LEU A 48 8.01 2.58 1.72
CA LEU A 48 8.85 2.87 0.55
C LEU A 48 8.15 3.76 -0.49
N THR A 49 6.83 3.69 -0.57
CA THR A 49 6.03 4.59 -1.43
C THR A 49 5.75 5.91 -0.71
N LYS A 50 5.46 6.95 -1.49
CA LYS A 50 4.91 8.22 -0.98
C LYS A 50 3.46 8.33 -1.39
N ASP A 51 2.60 8.69 -0.45
CA ASP A 51 1.18 8.84 -0.72
C ASP A 51 0.93 10.05 -1.64
N HIS A 52 0.12 9.85 -2.67
CA HIS A 52 -0.41 10.96 -3.45
C HIS A 52 -1.69 11.48 -2.80
N SER A 53 -1.55 12.12 -1.66
CA SER A 53 -2.64 12.67 -0.86
C SER A 53 -2.43 14.16 -0.58
N LEU A 54 -3.54 14.85 -0.29
CA LEU A 54 -3.49 16.27 0.05
C LEU A 54 -2.64 16.52 1.30
N VAL A 55 -2.79 15.67 2.32
CA VAL A 55 -2.05 15.83 3.58
C VAL A 55 -0.55 15.61 3.40
N GLU A 56 -0.14 14.67 2.54
CA GLU A 56 1.28 14.47 2.22
C GLU A 56 1.88 15.69 1.50
N GLU A 57 1.12 16.34 0.61
CA GLU A 57 1.53 17.60 0.00
C GLU A 57 1.65 18.73 1.03
N MET A 58 0.72 18.82 1.98
CA MET A 58 0.78 19.80 3.07
C MET A 58 2.00 19.60 3.97
N VAL A 59 2.35 18.35 4.31
CA VAL A 59 3.57 18.01 5.05
C VAL A 59 4.81 18.43 4.25
N ARG A 60 4.89 18.08 2.97
CA ARG A 60 6.02 18.42 2.10
C ARG A 60 6.24 19.93 1.97
N LEU A 61 5.19 20.70 1.98
CA LEU A 61 5.24 22.18 1.92
C LEU A 61 5.47 22.82 3.31
N GLY A 62 5.56 22.03 4.37
CA GLY A 62 5.76 22.52 5.74
C GLY A 62 4.50 23.15 6.36
N GLY A 63 3.32 22.92 5.77
CA GLY A 63 2.05 23.46 6.27
C GLY A 63 1.52 22.74 7.53
N ILE A 64 1.81 21.43 7.63
CA ILE A 64 1.49 20.60 8.80
C ILE A 64 2.66 19.66 9.11
N LYS A 65 2.70 19.13 10.34
CA LYS A 65 3.67 18.10 10.72
C LYS A 65 3.19 16.69 10.28
N PRO A 66 4.10 15.72 10.09
CA PRO A 66 3.73 14.33 9.76
C PRO A 66 2.74 13.71 10.75
N GLU A 67 2.88 13.99 12.04
CA GLU A 67 1.99 13.48 13.09
C GLU A 67 0.56 14.04 12.97
N GLU A 68 0.43 15.28 12.49
CA GLU A 68 -0.87 15.95 12.28
C GLU A 68 -1.59 15.39 11.04
N ALA A 69 -0.84 14.95 10.02
CA ALA A 69 -1.40 14.40 8.79
C ALA A 69 -2.27 13.16 9.03
N LYS A 70 -1.85 12.29 9.95
CA LYS A 70 -2.58 11.04 10.30
C LYS A 70 -4.00 11.31 10.82
N HIS A 71 -4.22 12.42 11.49
CA HIS A 71 -5.49 12.78 12.12
C HIS A 71 -6.23 13.92 11.41
N HIS A 72 -5.69 14.35 10.25
CA HIS A 72 -6.29 15.45 9.50
C HIS A 72 -7.65 15.04 8.90
N PRO A 73 -8.67 15.93 8.90
CA PRO A 73 -9.99 15.62 8.32
C PRO A 73 -9.92 15.25 6.84
N ASP A 74 -8.97 15.80 6.09
CA ASP A 74 -8.79 15.59 4.66
C ASP A 74 -7.76 14.50 4.33
N LYS A 75 -7.40 13.62 5.28
CA LYS A 75 -6.39 12.57 5.08
C LYS A 75 -6.70 11.59 3.95
N ASN A 76 -7.99 11.40 3.63
CA ASN A 76 -8.44 10.49 2.58
C ASN A 76 -8.58 11.18 1.21
N ILE A 77 -8.15 12.45 1.06
CA ILE A 77 -8.20 13.14 -0.23
C ILE A 77 -6.95 12.77 -1.03
N ILE A 78 -7.14 11.95 -2.09
CA ILE A 78 -6.07 11.60 -3.03
C ILE A 78 -5.91 12.68 -4.10
N THR A 79 -4.66 12.95 -4.48
CA THR A 79 -4.30 13.95 -5.50
C THR A 79 -3.99 13.33 -6.86
N ARG A 80 -3.75 12.00 -6.90
CA ARG A 80 -3.51 11.23 -8.13
C ARG A 80 -4.28 9.91 -8.13
N ALA A 81 -4.96 9.61 -9.24
CA ALA A 81 -5.66 8.34 -9.48
C ALA A 81 -5.66 8.02 -10.97
N ILE A 82 -5.56 6.73 -11.31
CA ILE A 82 -5.72 6.26 -12.68
C ILE A 82 -7.20 6.41 -13.08
N GLY A 83 -7.46 6.95 -14.26
CA GLY A 83 -8.81 7.15 -14.77
C GLY A 83 -9.42 8.52 -14.45
N ALA A 84 -8.86 9.26 -13.50
CA ALA A 84 -9.34 10.61 -13.15
C ALA A 84 -9.03 11.66 -14.23
N LYS A 85 -7.89 11.50 -14.95
CA LYS A 85 -7.42 12.36 -16.04
C LYS A 85 -6.92 11.49 -17.19
N ALA A 86 -6.76 12.11 -18.38
CA ALA A 86 -6.24 11.41 -19.57
C ALA A 86 -4.79 10.94 -19.35
N ASP A 87 -4.00 11.72 -18.63
CA ASP A 87 -2.61 11.41 -18.28
C ASP A 87 -2.47 11.34 -16.77
N VAL A 88 -1.63 10.40 -16.29
CA VAL A 88 -1.29 10.24 -14.88
C VAL A 88 0.21 10.16 -14.71
N GLU A 89 0.74 10.90 -13.76
CA GLU A 89 2.14 10.82 -13.36
C GLU A 89 2.32 9.63 -12.41
N VAL A 90 3.21 8.73 -12.76
CA VAL A 90 3.53 7.51 -11.99
C VAL A 90 4.87 7.69 -11.30
N ASP A 91 4.94 7.44 -10.01
CA ASP A 91 6.20 7.40 -9.29
C ASP A 91 6.82 6.00 -9.43
N PHE A 92 8.11 5.96 -9.81
CA PHE A 92 8.88 4.72 -9.95
C PHE A 92 10.01 4.70 -8.94
N TYR A 93 10.24 3.52 -8.36
CA TYR A 93 11.23 3.28 -7.32
C TYR A 93 11.99 1.99 -7.57
N GLU A 94 13.16 1.88 -6.96
CA GLU A 94 13.92 0.64 -6.88
C GLU A 94 14.47 0.44 -5.47
N HIS A 95 14.55 -0.82 -5.04
CA HIS A 95 15.10 -1.19 -3.74
C HIS A 95 15.82 -2.53 -3.83
N ARG A 96 17.02 -2.61 -3.22
CA ARG A 96 17.76 -3.86 -3.13
C ARG A 96 17.30 -4.65 -1.93
N LEU A 97 16.76 -5.84 -2.18
CA LEU A 97 16.26 -6.75 -1.16
C LEU A 97 17.38 -7.57 -0.51
N LYS A 98 17.17 -7.92 0.74
CA LYS A 98 18.05 -8.74 1.57
C LYS A 98 17.28 -9.92 2.14
N ARG A 99 18.00 -10.97 2.59
CA ARG A 99 17.37 -12.07 3.33
C ARG A 99 16.65 -11.55 4.56
N GLY A 100 15.46 -12.09 4.81
CA GLY A 100 14.58 -11.67 5.91
C GLY A 100 13.72 -10.45 5.60
N ASP A 101 13.84 -9.84 4.41
CA ASP A 101 12.91 -8.80 3.99
C ASP A 101 11.54 -9.39 3.68
N ILE A 102 10.51 -8.77 4.22
CA ILE A 102 9.10 -9.03 3.89
C ILE A 102 8.54 -7.75 3.27
N ILE A 103 7.82 -7.90 2.17
CA ILE A 103 7.17 -6.80 1.48
C ILE A 103 5.69 -6.86 1.82
N LEU A 104 5.14 -5.75 2.29
CA LEU A 104 3.71 -5.57 2.49
C LEU A 104 3.21 -4.51 1.51
N MET A 105 2.25 -4.88 0.64
CA MET A 105 1.47 -3.91 -0.12
C MET A 105 0.04 -3.90 0.40
N CYS A 106 -0.53 -2.72 0.60
CA CYS A 106 -1.87 -2.60 1.15
C CYS A 106 -2.61 -1.37 0.64
N THR A 107 -3.94 -1.46 0.71
CA THR A 107 -4.82 -0.29 0.53
C THR A 107 -4.89 0.52 1.82
N ASP A 108 -5.44 1.72 1.71
CA ASP A 108 -5.67 2.64 2.82
C ASP A 108 -6.64 2.08 3.88
N GLY A 109 -7.50 1.15 3.52
CA GLY A 109 -8.35 0.39 4.45
C GLY A 109 -7.55 -0.40 5.51
N LEU A 110 -6.27 -0.75 5.24
CA LEU A 110 -5.37 -1.27 6.26
C LEU A 110 -4.61 -0.14 6.96
N SER A 111 -3.89 0.70 6.22
CA SER A 111 -2.96 1.68 6.78
C SER A 111 -3.63 2.86 7.51
N ASN A 112 -4.93 3.08 7.29
CA ASN A 112 -5.71 4.02 8.09
C ASN A 112 -6.20 3.45 9.41
N MET A 113 -6.26 2.12 9.54
CA MET A 113 -6.80 1.42 10.72
C MET A 113 -5.71 0.86 11.63
N VAL A 114 -4.53 0.52 11.07
CA VAL A 114 -3.45 -0.15 11.79
C VAL A 114 -2.18 0.70 11.68
N GLU A 115 -1.61 1.07 12.82
CA GLU A 115 -0.38 1.85 12.88
C GLU A 115 0.83 1.04 12.42
N ASP A 116 1.88 1.70 11.91
CA ASP A 116 3.06 1.05 11.35
C ASP A 116 3.74 0.10 12.36
N GLU A 117 3.79 0.48 13.64
CA GLU A 117 4.36 -0.35 14.69
C GLU A 117 3.55 -1.65 14.91
N GLU A 118 2.22 -1.56 14.83
CA GLU A 118 1.33 -2.72 14.94
C GLU A 118 1.45 -3.62 13.69
N LEU A 119 1.52 -3.04 12.49
CA LEU A 119 1.81 -3.78 11.25
C LEU A 119 3.11 -4.59 11.39
N PHE A 120 4.15 -3.95 11.90
CA PHE A 120 5.45 -4.59 12.14
C PHE A 120 5.33 -5.78 13.10
N HIS A 121 4.68 -5.59 14.25
CA HIS A 121 4.53 -6.65 15.25
C HIS A 121 3.68 -7.83 14.75
N ILE A 122 2.64 -7.58 13.98
CA ILE A 122 1.81 -8.65 13.39
C ILE A 122 2.63 -9.49 12.41
N VAL A 123 3.39 -8.84 11.51
CA VAL A 123 4.17 -9.53 10.48
C VAL A 123 5.37 -10.27 11.08
N GLN A 124 6.03 -9.70 12.09
CA GLN A 124 7.19 -10.32 12.77
C GLN A 124 6.81 -11.31 13.88
N GLY A 125 5.53 -11.51 14.14
CA GLY A 125 5.03 -12.32 15.28
C GLY A 125 5.25 -13.82 15.19
N GLY A 126 6.10 -14.31 14.28
CA GLY A 126 6.47 -15.74 14.15
C GLY A 126 5.39 -16.61 13.52
N ARG A 127 4.37 -16.01 12.92
CA ARG A 127 3.33 -16.68 12.12
C ARG A 127 3.87 -16.92 10.71
N ASP A 128 3.24 -17.86 10.00
CA ASP A 128 3.47 -17.93 8.57
C ASP A 128 2.87 -16.72 7.84
N ILE A 129 3.24 -16.53 6.57
CA ILE A 129 2.84 -15.35 5.79
C ILE A 129 1.33 -15.27 5.56
N VAL A 130 0.63 -16.41 5.50
CA VAL A 130 -0.82 -16.47 5.31
C VAL A 130 -1.52 -16.06 6.60
N GLU A 131 -1.08 -16.60 7.74
CA GLU A 131 -1.60 -16.23 9.06
C GLU A 131 -1.35 -14.75 9.37
N SER A 132 -0.18 -14.23 9.01
CA SER A 132 0.15 -12.81 9.14
C SER A 132 -0.81 -11.93 8.30
N GLY A 133 -1.08 -12.33 7.06
CA GLY A 133 -2.04 -11.63 6.21
C GLY A 133 -3.46 -11.61 6.79
N GLN A 134 -3.91 -12.73 7.34
CA GLN A 134 -5.21 -12.82 8.02
C GLN A 134 -5.26 -11.94 9.26
N ALA A 135 -4.20 -11.97 10.08
CA ALA A 135 -4.11 -11.15 11.30
C ALA A 135 -4.13 -9.65 10.99
N LEU A 136 -3.49 -9.20 9.91
CA LEU A 136 -3.56 -7.80 9.44
C LEU A 136 -4.99 -7.38 9.10
N ILE A 137 -5.73 -8.24 8.39
CA ILE A 137 -7.13 -7.96 8.03
C ILE A 137 -8.01 -7.91 9.28
N GLU A 138 -7.83 -8.84 10.23
CA GLU A 138 -8.60 -8.85 11.47
C GLU A 138 -8.29 -7.62 12.34
N ALA A 139 -7.02 -7.23 12.49
CA ALA A 139 -6.64 -6.01 13.19
C ALA A 139 -7.32 -4.76 12.59
N ALA A 140 -7.32 -4.62 11.27
CA ALA A 140 -8.01 -3.51 10.61
C ALA A 140 -9.53 -3.50 10.87
N LYS A 141 -10.17 -4.68 10.90
CA LYS A 141 -11.61 -4.81 11.21
C LYS A 141 -11.90 -4.47 12.67
N GLU A 142 -11.08 -4.94 13.60
CA GLU A 142 -11.21 -4.65 15.04
C GLU A 142 -11.03 -3.16 15.33
N ASN A 143 -10.15 -2.49 14.59
CA ASN A 143 -9.91 -1.04 14.69
C ASN A 143 -10.95 -0.18 13.93
N GLY A 144 -12.03 -0.80 13.42
CA GLY A 144 -13.17 -0.08 12.87
C GLY A 144 -13.62 -0.55 11.48
N GLY A 145 -12.72 -1.05 10.62
CA GLY A 145 -13.05 -1.65 9.32
C GLY A 145 -13.91 -0.76 8.41
N THR A 146 -13.56 0.51 8.29
CA THR A 146 -14.39 1.52 7.62
C THR A 146 -14.33 1.48 6.09
N ASP A 147 -13.38 0.73 5.52
CA ASP A 147 -13.17 0.62 4.07
C ASP A 147 -12.79 -0.81 3.65
N ASN A 148 -12.70 -1.04 2.35
CA ASN A 148 -12.19 -2.28 1.77
C ASN A 148 -10.70 -2.46 2.10
N ILE A 149 -10.34 -3.67 2.56
CA ILE A 149 -8.98 -3.98 2.99
C ILE A 149 -8.33 -4.90 1.97
N GLY A 150 -7.32 -4.41 1.27
CA GLY A 150 -6.46 -5.18 0.37
C GLY A 150 -5.07 -5.36 0.98
N VAL A 151 -4.57 -6.59 1.02
CA VAL A 151 -3.26 -6.96 1.57
C VAL A 151 -2.55 -7.94 0.66
N VAL A 152 -1.28 -7.68 0.37
CA VAL A 152 -0.36 -8.61 -0.28
C VAL A 152 0.91 -8.68 0.55
N LEU A 153 1.31 -9.86 0.97
CA LEU A 153 2.58 -10.14 1.64
C LEU A 153 3.48 -11.01 0.76
N ILE A 154 4.76 -10.65 0.69
CA ILE A 154 5.76 -11.37 -0.11
C ILE A 154 6.99 -11.60 0.76
N GLU A 155 7.46 -12.85 0.81
CA GLU A 155 8.76 -13.25 1.35
C GLU A 155 9.68 -13.64 0.18
N PRO A 156 10.48 -12.71 -0.36
CA PRO A 156 11.24 -12.95 -1.62
C PRO A 156 12.32 -14.02 -1.48
N PHE A 157 12.74 -14.34 -0.28
CA PHE A 157 13.81 -15.30 0.02
C PHE A 157 13.34 -16.40 0.98
N ALA A 158 12.04 -16.69 1.02
CA ALA A 158 11.56 -17.91 1.68
C ALA A 158 12.29 -19.10 1.05
N ASP A 159 12.98 -19.89 1.87
CA ASP A 159 13.59 -21.11 1.37
C ASP A 159 12.44 -21.97 0.83
N GLU A 160 12.53 -22.36 -0.44
CA GLU A 160 11.67 -23.39 -0.96
C GLU A 160 11.83 -24.59 -0.03
N VAL A 161 10.73 -24.95 0.63
CA VAL A 161 10.71 -26.17 1.44
C VAL A 161 11.09 -27.29 0.49
N SER A 162 12.28 -27.81 0.66
CA SER A 162 12.72 -29.00 -0.07
C SER A 162 11.72 -30.08 0.28
N VAL A 163 10.80 -30.34 -0.63
CA VAL A 163 9.89 -31.48 -0.54
C VAL A 163 10.78 -32.71 -0.67
N LEU A 164 11.10 -33.29 0.48
CA LEU A 164 11.70 -34.63 0.58
C LEU A 164 10.70 -35.70 0.19
#